data_9833b88c90984c652e1050849c29a8bf
#
_entry.id   9833b88c90984c652e1050849c29a8bf
#
_cell.length_a   1.000
_cell.length_b   1.000
_cell.length_c   1.000
_cell.angle_alpha   90.00
_cell.angle_beta   90.00
_cell.angle_gamma   90.00
#
_symmetry.space_group_name_H-M   'P 1'
#
loop_
_entity.id
_entity.type
_entity.pdbx_description
1 polymer ?
#
loop_
_entity_poly.entity_id
_entity_poly.type
_entity_poly.pdbx_seq_one_letter_code
_entity_poly.pdbx_strand_id
1 'polypeptide(L)'
;MPKTAQLDHVVINAREQMDLAEAETKDLGFIVTPRGYHTLGSINHLMILGTDYLELLGTPEGKGDARPELAAAPLGLNGLVFKTENVDDTFAHLQAIGMAGDPPRAFSRPVDLGGSEQDA
;
A
#
# COMPACT_ATOMS: atom_id res chain seq x y z
N MET A 1 -5.64 -27.58 8.91
CA MET A 1 -5.35 -26.59 9.95
C MET A 1 -5.42 -25.19 9.35
N PRO A 2 -6.32 -24.34 9.79
CA PRO A 2 -6.30 -22.97 9.28
C PRO A 2 -5.01 -22.27 9.71
N LYS A 3 -4.43 -21.54 8.79
CA LYS A 3 -3.24 -20.73 9.06
C LYS A 3 -3.68 -19.43 9.76
N THR A 4 -2.87 -18.98 10.71
CA THR A 4 -3.06 -17.66 11.29
C THR A 4 -2.77 -16.59 10.22
N ALA A 5 -3.67 -15.63 10.08
CA ALA A 5 -3.43 -14.51 9.19
C ALA A 5 -2.23 -13.69 9.67
N GLN A 6 -1.37 -13.31 8.75
CA GLN A 6 -0.19 -12.51 9.03
C GLN A 6 -0.29 -11.16 8.35
N LEU A 7 -0.14 -10.09 9.14
CA LEU A 7 -0.15 -8.73 8.62
C LEU A 7 1.12 -8.50 7.80
N ASP A 8 0.95 -7.93 6.60
CA ASP A 8 2.06 -7.47 5.78
C ASP A 8 2.31 -5.98 6.02
N HIS A 9 1.26 -5.18 5.89
CA HIS A 9 1.38 -3.76 6.18
C HIS A 9 0.02 -3.12 6.44
N VAL A 10 0.08 -1.89 6.95
CA VAL A 10 -1.08 -1.03 7.18
C VAL A 10 -1.00 0.13 6.20
N VAL A 11 -2.12 0.44 5.56
CA VAL A 11 -2.21 1.54 4.59
C VAL A 11 -2.80 2.78 5.24
N ILE A 12 -2.10 3.89 5.10
CA ILE A 12 -2.54 5.21 5.55
C ILE A 12 -2.77 6.05 4.30
N ASN A 13 -4.02 6.46 4.08
CA ASN A 13 -4.38 7.24 2.91
C ASN A 13 -3.99 8.70 3.10
N ALA A 14 -3.06 9.18 2.27
CA ALA A 14 -2.63 10.57 2.27
C ALA A 14 -3.33 11.40 1.20
N ARG A 15 -4.14 10.77 0.34
CA ARG A 15 -4.79 11.43 -0.80
C ARG A 15 -3.75 12.20 -1.62
N GLU A 16 -3.99 13.51 -1.87
CA GLU A 16 -3.05 14.37 -2.60
C GLU A 16 -2.09 15.14 -1.68
N GLN A 17 -2.03 14.78 -0.39
CA GLN A 17 -1.24 15.48 0.62
C GLN A 17 0.01 14.70 1.03
N MET A 18 0.62 14.01 0.09
CA MET A 18 1.77 13.16 0.39
C MET A 18 2.96 13.94 0.98
N ASP A 19 3.24 15.16 0.49
CA ASP A 19 4.35 15.95 1.00
C ASP A 19 4.17 16.27 2.48
N LEU A 20 2.97 16.64 2.89
CA LEU A 20 2.65 16.91 4.29
C LEU A 20 2.74 15.64 5.13
N ALA A 21 2.17 14.53 4.64
CA ALA A 21 2.20 13.26 5.34
C ALA A 21 3.63 12.76 5.54
N GLU A 22 4.47 12.89 4.54
CA GLU A 22 5.88 12.54 4.63
C GLU A 22 6.59 13.39 5.69
N ALA A 23 6.39 14.70 5.68
CA ALA A 23 7.01 15.61 6.64
C ALA A 23 6.57 15.30 8.07
N GLU A 24 5.27 15.12 8.30
CA GLU A 24 4.75 14.80 9.63
C GLU A 24 5.27 13.46 10.15
N THR A 25 5.37 12.46 9.28
CA THR A 25 5.87 11.14 9.65
C THR A 25 7.34 11.19 10.06
N LYS A 26 8.15 11.95 9.33
CA LYS A 26 9.56 12.18 9.69
C LYS A 26 9.68 12.94 11.02
N ASP A 27 8.84 13.92 11.25
CA ASP A 27 8.83 14.69 12.50
C ASP A 27 8.48 13.80 13.70
N LEU A 28 7.68 12.75 13.51
CA LEU A 28 7.39 11.77 14.56
C LEU A 28 8.55 10.83 14.85
N GLY A 29 9.61 10.86 14.05
CA GLY A 29 10.81 10.05 14.26
C GLY A 29 10.90 8.79 13.40
N PHE A 30 9.96 8.56 12.48
CA PHE A 30 10.04 7.41 11.59
C PHE A 30 11.10 7.62 10.50
N ILE A 31 11.76 6.53 10.12
CA ILE A 31 12.61 6.50 8.93
C ILE A 31 11.69 6.20 7.74
N VAL A 32 11.63 7.14 6.80
CA VAL A 32 10.72 7.07 5.65
C VAL A 32 11.53 6.76 4.40
N THR A 33 11.09 5.76 3.63
CA THR A 33 11.77 5.39 2.38
C THR A 33 11.63 6.48 1.32
N PRO A 34 12.49 6.49 0.28
CA PRO A 34 12.25 7.32 -0.90
C PRO A 34 10.86 7.06 -1.49
N ARG A 35 10.31 8.05 -2.18
CA ARG A 35 8.98 7.96 -2.78
C ARG A 35 8.96 6.91 -3.88
N GLY A 36 7.96 6.04 -3.83
CA GLY A 36 7.69 5.06 -4.86
C GLY A 36 6.55 5.50 -5.78
N TYR A 37 6.56 4.99 -6.99
CA TYR A 37 5.56 5.32 -8.02
C TYR A 37 5.00 4.03 -8.58
N HIS A 38 3.68 3.81 -8.39
CA HIS A 38 3.00 2.60 -8.86
C HIS A 38 2.53 2.77 -10.30
N THR A 39 2.44 1.66 -11.02
CA THR A 39 1.93 1.66 -12.40
C THR A 39 0.47 2.09 -12.49
N LEU A 40 -0.28 2.00 -11.38
CA LEU A 40 -1.67 2.46 -11.31
C LEU A 40 -1.81 3.96 -11.04
N GLY A 41 -0.69 4.70 -10.95
CA GLY A 41 -0.70 6.15 -10.76
C GLY A 41 -0.64 6.62 -9.31
N SER A 42 -0.62 5.73 -8.34
CA SER A 42 -0.43 6.10 -6.94
C SER A 42 1.05 6.25 -6.60
N ILE A 43 1.32 6.98 -5.52
CA ILE A 43 2.65 7.16 -4.96
C ILE A 43 2.65 6.69 -3.51
N ASN A 44 3.82 6.33 -3.00
CA ASN A 44 3.91 5.87 -1.63
C ASN A 44 5.24 6.19 -0.95
N HIS A 45 5.22 6.07 0.38
CA HIS A 45 6.40 5.97 1.23
C HIS A 45 6.17 4.84 2.22
N LEU A 46 7.25 4.18 2.63
CA LEU A 46 7.18 3.08 3.60
C LEU A 46 7.95 3.43 4.86
N MET A 47 7.44 2.95 5.99
CA MET A 47 8.14 2.95 7.26
C MET A 47 8.27 1.50 7.70
N ILE A 48 9.47 0.92 7.54
CA ILE A 48 9.73 -0.49 7.78
C ILE A 48 9.91 -0.74 9.28
N LEU A 49 9.15 -1.69 9.83
CA LEU A 49 9.12 -2.00 11.26
C LEU A 49 9.53 -3.46 11.54
N GLY A 50 10.49 -3.98 10.80
CA GLY A 50 10.90 -5.39 10.91
C GLY A 50 10.28 -6.22 9.80
N THR A 51 9.35 -7.12 10.15
CA THR A 51 8.71 -8.01 9.15
C THR A 51 7.44 -7.42 8.54
N ASP A 52 6.98 -6.29 9.06
CA ASP A 52 5.81 -5.57 8.54
C ASP A 52 6.14 -4.09 8.41
N TYR A 53 5.23 -3.30 7.87
CA TYR A 53 5.49 -1.88 7.66
C TYR A 53 4.20 -1.06 7.62
N LEU A 54 4.37 0.25 7.77
CA LEU A 54 3.32 1.23 7.49
C LEU A 54 3.55 1.79 6.10
N GLU A 55 2.48 2.00 5.36
CA GLU A 55 2.54 2.59 4.02
C GLU A 55 1.72 3.88 3.97
N LEU A 56 2.37 4.99 3.63
CA LEU A 56 1.68 6.19 3.19
C LEU A 56 1.35 6.00 1.72
N LEU A 57 0.07 6.01 1.37
CA LEU A 57 -0.40 5.79 0.00
C LEU A 57 -1.24 6.98 -0.44
N GLY A 58 -1.00 7.46 -1.64
CA GLY A 58 -1.75 8.59 -2.16
C GLY A 58 -1.54 8.77 -3.65
N THR A 59 -1.88 9.95 -4.14
CA THR A 59 -1.69 10.33 -5.53
C THR A 59 -0.93 11.65 -5.61
N PRO A 60 -0.24 11.92 -6.72
CA PRO A 60 0.37 13.23 -6.91
C PRO A 60 -0.67 14.33 -6.83
N GLU A 61 -0.26 15.52 -6.38
CA GLU A 61 -1.15 16.68 -6.32
C GLU A 61 -1.78 16.96 -7.69
N GLY A 62 -3.09 17.13 -7.72
CA GLY A 62 -3.85 17.34 -8.96
C GLY A 62 -4.15 16.04 -9.72
N LYS A 63 -3.76 14.88 -9.21
CA LYS A 63 -3.93 13.58 -9.88
C LYS A 63 -4.82 12.62 -9.10
N GLY A 64 -5.69 13.14 -8.23
CA GLY A 64 -6.55 12.30 -7.39
C GLY A 64 -7.46 11.36 -8.15
N ASP A 65 -7.81 11.68 -9.39
CA ASP A 65 -8.66 10.84 -10.24
C ASP A 65 -7.94 9.58 -10.75
N ALA A 66 -6.61 9.49 -10.63
CA ALA A 66 -5.87 8.28 -10.99
C ALA A 66 -6.27 7.07 -10.12
N ARG A 67 -6.64 7.32 -8.87
CA ARG A 67 -7.08 6.29 -7.92
C ARG A 67 -8.36 6.79 -7.24
N PRO A 68 -9.54 6.68 -7.89
CA PRO A 68 -10.79 7.20 -7.34
C PRO A 68 -11.13 6.66 -5.94
N GLU A 69 -10.78 5.41 -5.66
CA GLU A 69 -11.02 4.79 -4.34
C GLU A 69 -10.23 5.48 -3.22
N LEU A 70 -9.02 5.97 -3.51
CA LEU A 70 -8.24 6.73 -2.54
C LEU A 70 -8.80 8.15 -2.37
N ALA A 71 -9.22 8.76 -3.48
CA ALA A 71 -9.80 10.11 -3.43
C ALA A 71 -11.12 10.14 -2.66
N ALA A 72 -11.90 9.05 -2.71
CA ALA A 72 -13.18 8.94 -2.03
C ALA A 72 -13.05 8.57 -0.55
N ALA A 73 -11.94 7.94 -0.15
CA ALA A 73 -11.72 7.52 1.23
C ALA A 73 -11.22 8.67 2.09
N PRO A 74 -11.48 8.65 3.41
CA PRO A 74 -10.94 9.67 4.31
C PRO A 74 -9.42 9.63 4.38
N LEU A 75 -8.81 10.74 4.79
CA LEU A 75 -7.41 10.76 5.21
C LEU A 75 -7.22 9.86 6.43
N GLY A 76 -6.07 9.20 6.52
CA GLY A 76 -5.70 8.39 7.66
C GLY A 76 -5.79 6.90 7.41
N LEU A 77 -5.98 6.13 8.47
CA LEU A 77 -5.99 4.65 8.39
C LEU A 77 -7.05 4.19 7.39
N ASN A 78 -6.61 3.44 6.39
CA ASN A 78 -7.48 3.04 5.28
C ASN A 78 -7.55 1.53 5.06
N GLY A 79 -6.50 0.79 5.38
CA GLY A 79 -6.52 -0.63 5.09
C GLY A 79 -5.49 -1.44 5.86
N LEU A 80 -5.82 -2.71 5.99
CA LEU A 80 -4.92 -3.73 6.49
C LEU A 80 -4.63 -4.68 5.35
N VAL A 81 -3.36 -4.97 5.10
CA VAL A 81 -2.94 -5.87 4.03
C VAL A 81 -2.28 -7.09 4.65
N PHE A 82 -2.75 -8.26 4.29
CA PHE A 82 -2.28 -9.53 4.84
C PHE A 82 -1.43 -10.27 3.83
N LYS A 83 -0.47 -11.04 4.33
CA LYS A 83 0.39 -11.87 3.49
C LYS A 83 -0.40 -13.06 2.93
N THR A 84 -0.07 -13.44 1.70
CA THR A 84 -0.58 -14.66 1.10
C THR A 84 0.50 -15.33 0.26
N GLU A 85 0.46 -16.66 0.19
CA GLU A 85 1.35 -17.43 -0.68
C GLU A 85 0.76 -17.58 -2.08
N ASN A 86 -0.57 -17.46 -2.21
CA ASN A 86 -1.27 -17.57 -3.49
C ASN A 86 -2.55 -16.72 -3.41
N VAL A 87 -2.53 -15.59 -4.12
CA VAL A 87 -3.65 -14.64 -4.05
C VAL A 87 -4.94 -15.22 -4.65
N ASP A 88 -4.83 -16.06 -5.68
CA ASP A 88 -6.03 -16.65 -6.30
C ASP A 88 -6.71 -17.63 -5.36
N ASP A 89 -5.94 -18.46 -4.64
CA ASP A 89 -6.49 -19.36 -3.63
C ASP A 89 -7.12 -18.59 -2.48
N THR A 90 -6.49 -17.53 -2.03
CA THR A 90 -7.03 -16.66 -0.97
C THR A 90 -8.34 -16.02 -1.42
N PHE A 91 -8.39 -15.51 -2.65
CA PHE A 91 -9.60 -14.90 -3.19
C PHE A 91 -10.74 -15.92 -3.26
N ALA A 92 -10.45 -17.11 -3.76
CA ALA A 92 -11.45 -18.20 -3.84
C ALA A 92 -11.98 -18.57 -2.45
N HIS A 93 -11.11 -18.64 -1.44
CA HIS A 93 -11.52 -18.92 -0.06
C HIS A 93 -12.42 -17.80 0.48
N LEU A 94 -12.05 -16.54 0.26
CA LEU A 94 -12.87 -15.41 0.71
C LEU A 94 -14.24 -15.39 0.02
N GLN A 95 -14.30 -15.74 -1.27
CA GLN A 95 -15.58 -15.87 -1.97
C GLN A 95 -16.45 -16.96 -1.33
N ALA A 96 -15.84 -18.10 -0.99
CA ALA A 96 -16.58 -19.24 -0.42
C ALA A 96 -17.22 -18.91 0.93
N ILE A 97 -16.60 -18.02 1.71
CA ILE A 97 -17.13 -17.60 3.02
C ILE A 97 -17.91 -16.28 2.96
N GLY A 98 -18.14 -15.73 1.76
CA GLY A 98 -18.93 -14.52 1.57
C GLY A 98 -18.23 -13.22 1.92
N MET A 99 -16.90 -13.18 1.92
CA MET A 99 -16.11 -12.01 2.30
C MET A 99 -15.28 -11.42 1.15
N ALA A 100 -15.44 -11.93 -0.07
CA ALA A 100 -14.66 -11.42 -1.19
C ALA A 100 -15.14 -10.03 -1.63
N GLY A 101 -14.17 -9.17 -1.95
CA GLY A 101 -14.40 -7.90 -2.62
C GLY A 101 -14.06 -8.01 -4.10
N ASP A 102 -13.26 -7.05 -4.59
CA ASP A 102 -12.84 -7.04 -5.98
C ASP A 102 -11.88 -8.20 -6.30
N PRO A 103 -11.87 -8.69 -7.56
CA PRO A 103 -10.90 -9.69 -7.99
C PRO A 103 -9.46 -9.20 -7.82
N PRO A 104 -8.50 -10.13 -7.69
CA PRO A 104 -7.09 -9.76 -7.63
C PRO A 104 -6.65 -8.92 -8.82
N ARG A 105 -5.81 -7.93 -8.57
CA ARG A 105 -5.26 -7.03 -9.58
C ARG A 105 -3.77 -6.96 -9.42
N ALA A 106 -3.03 -7.19 -10.51
CA ALA A 106 -1.58 -7.08 -10.52
C ALA A 106 -1.15 -5.65 -10.84
N PHE A 107 -0.16 -5.15 -10.11
CA PHE A 107 0.51 -3.89 -10.40
C PHE A 107 1.90 -3.93 -9.77
N SER A 108 2.76 -2.99 -10.17
CA SER A 108 4.13 -2.96 -9.68
C SER A 108 4.64 -1.53 -9.53
N ARG A 109 5.80 -1.40 -8.96
CA ARG A 109 6.58 -0.18 -8.95
C ARG A 109 8.06 -0.50 -9.13
N PRO A 110 8.84 0.39 -9.78
CA PRO A 110 10.29 0.21 -9.85
C PRO A 110 10.92 0.36 -8.47
N VAL A 111 11.93 -0.44 -8.20
CA VAL A 111 12.73 -0.36 -6.97
C VAL A 111 14.21 -0.32 -7.37
N ASP A 112 14.95 0.67 -6.86
CA ASP A 112 16.39 0.76 -7.05
C ASP A 112 17.10 -0.09 -6.00
N LEU A 113 17.81 -1.13 -6.45
CA LEU A 113 18.55 -2.04 -5.59
C LEU A 113 20.06 -1.94 -5.91
N GLY A 114 20.67 -0.83 -5.52
CA GLY A 114 22.12 -0.68 -5.66
C GLY A 114 22.61 -0.53 -7.10
N GLY A 115 21.94 0.27 -7.91
CA GLY A 115 22.29 0.52 -9.30
C GLY A 115 21.53 -0.33 -10.29
N SER A 116 20.69 -1.24 -9.83
CA SER A 116 19.77 -2.00 -10.65
C SER A 116 18.33 -1.60 -10.31
N GLU A 117 17.52 -1.39 -11.33
CA GLU A 117 16.09 -1.13 -11.16
C GLU A 117 15.30 -2.42 -11.34
N GLN A 118 14.42 -2.73 -10.39
CA GLN A 118 13.57 -3.90 -10.44
C GLN A 118 12.14 -3.51 -10.06
N ASP A 119 11.17 -4.29 -10.55
CA ASP A 119 9.77 -4.12 -10.15
C ASP A 119 9.51 -4.82 -8.81
N ALA A 120 8.72 -4.19 -8.00
CA ALA A 120 8.25 -4.73 -6.73
C ALA A 120 6.78 -5.11 -6.83
#